data_3d50bdcc5c3c5f11339ae8f1c5582a5b
#
_entry.id   3d50bdcc5c3c5f11339ae8f1c5582a5b
#
_cell.length_a   1.000
_cell.length_b   1.000
_cell.length_c   1.000
_cell.angle_alpha   90.00
_cell.angle_beta   90.00
_cell.angle_gamma   90.00
#
_symmetry.space_group_name_H-M   'P 1'
#
loop_
_entity.id
_entity.type
_entity.pdbx_description
1 polymer ?
#
loop_
_entity_poly.entity_id
_entity_poly.type
_entity_poly.pdbx_seq_one_letter_code
_entity_poly.pdbx_strand_id
1 'polypeptide(L)'
;KIEDTVINIKRNHNSYNKNWKIYLASKQYINQDFIVVCSALNTEKLLEPLGHKISLEPILGQVVELKLKNKNSNWNKWPAILNYQSINFIHHRSSHLIMGATIESGVEPSLLDKQAMLLMNNTSPEWLTKSKIIHEWNGVRARPKDEPAPLLKELEKGLLINTGHYRNGILLAPYCAEWIGMKINDQ
;
A
#
# COMPACT_ATOMS: atom_id res chain seq x y z
N LYS A 1 -14.09 15.72 -6.91
CA LYS A 1 -13.97 14.36 -6.40
C LYS A 1 -15.26 13.61 -6.65
N ILE A 2 -15.19 12.41 -7.23
CA ILE A 2 -16.33 11.50 -7.40
C ILE A 2 -16.13 10.35 -6.44
N GLU A 3 -17.13 10.06 -5.62
CA GLU A 3 -17.10 8.94 -4.66
C GLU A 3 -17.92 7.78 -5.25
N ASP A 4 -17.26 7.02 -6.13
CA ASP A 4 -17.84 5.86 -6.77
C ASP A 4 -16.76 4.82 -7.11
N THR A 5 -17.17 3.61 -7.40
CA THR A 5 -16.28 2.51 -7.76
C THR A 5 -16.17 2.39 -9.28
N VAL A 6 -14.94 2.42 -9.80
CA VAL A 6 -14.67 2.10 -11.20
C VAL A 6 -14.79 0.59 -11.38
N ILE A 7 -15.68 0.17 -12.28
CA ILE A 7 -15.94 -1.25 -12.56
C ILE A 7 -15.36 -1.71 -13.90
N ASN A 8 -15.14 -0.79 -14.84
CA ASN A 8 -14.57 -1.11 -16.15
C ASN A 8 -13.98 0.13 -16.81
N ILE A 9 -12.99 -0.09 -17.67
CA ILE A 9 -12.36 0.91 -18.52
C ILE A 9 -12.42 0.41 -19.97
N LYS A 10 -12.76 1.26 -20.91
CA LYS A 10 -12.75 0.94 -22.35
C LYS A 10 -12.11 2.04 -23.17
N ARG A 11 -11.52 1.67 -24.30
CA ARG A 11 -11.10 2.62 -25.32
C ARG A 11 -12.34 3.26 -25.95
N ASN A 12 -12.30 4.56 -26.15
CA ASN A 12 -13.41 5.31 -26.74
C ASN A 12 -13.12 5.60 -28.23
N HIS A 13 -13.54 4.72 -29.11
CA HIS A 13 -13.29 4.83 -30.54
C HIS A 13 -14.14 5.89 -31.26
N ASN A 14 -15.17 6.43 -30.61
CA ASN A 14 -16.15 7.32 -31.23
C ASN A 14 -15.99 8.81 -30.86
N SER A 15 -14.94 9.19 -30.17
CA SER A 15 -14.76 10.57 -29.71
C SER A 15 -13.51 11.20 -30.31
N TYR A 16 -13.67 12.34 -30.97
CA TYR A 16 -12.56 13.13 -31.48
C TYR A 16 -11.65 13.71 -30.40
N ASN A 17 -12.11 13.72 -29.13
CA ASN A 17 -11.43 14.45 -28.05
C ASN A 17 -11.26 13.69 -26.74
N LYS A 18 -11.62 12.41 -26.63
CA LYS A 18 -11.47 11.66 -25.37
C LYS A 18 -11.24 10.19 -25.64
N ASN A 19 -10.07 9.70 -25.26
CA ASN A 19 -9.59 8.38 -25.61
C ASN A 19 -10.20 7.25 -24.75
N TRP A 20 -10.72 7.58 -23.56
CA TRP A 20 -11.08 6.60 -22.56
C TRP A 20 -12.48 6.80 -22.01
N LYS A 21 -13.20 5.70 -21.80
CA LYS A 21 -14.52 5.65 -21.16
C LYS A 21 -14.42 4.81 -19.88
N ILE A 22 -14.75 5.43 -18.75
CA ILE A 22 -14.65 4.85 -17.40
C ILE A 22 -16.07 4.58 -16.93
N TYR A 23 -16.38 3.33 -16.60
CA TYR A 23 -17.70 2.91 -16.11
C TYR A 23 -17.69 2.80 -14.60
N LEU A 24 -18.72 3.36 -13.98
CA LEU A 24 -18.91 3.43 -12.54
C LEU A 24 -19.97 2.44 -12.06
N ALA A 25 -19.91 2.04 -10.79
CA ALA A 25 -20.89 1.15 -10.17
C ALA A 25 -22.30 1.75 -10.16
N SER A 26 -22.44 3.07 -10.10
CA SER A 26 -23.70 3.81 -10.24
C SER A 26 -24.34 3.72 -11.63
N LYS A 27 -23.78 2.95 -12.58
CA LYS A 27 -24.17 2.83 -13.97
C LYS A 27 -23.91 4.10 -14.82
N GLN A 28 -23.24 5.09 -14.26
CA GLN A 28 -22.76 6.26 -14.99
C GLN A 28 -21.44 5.94 -15.70
N TYR A 29 -21.03 6.82 -16.62
CA TYR A 29 -19.71 6.75 -17.23
C TYR A 29 -19.10 8.14 -17.36
N ILE A 30 -17.77 8.19 -17.44
CA ILE A 30 -16.98 9.39 -17.61
C ILE A 30 -16.06 9.19 -18.80
N ASN A 31 -15.93 10.23 -19.66
CA ASN A 31 -14.98 10.23 -20.77
C ASN A 31 -13.79 11.12 -20.40
N GLN A 32 -12.58 10.63 -20.59
CA GLN A 32 -11.33 11.32 -20.27
C GLN A 32 -10.25 11.06 -21.33
N ASP A 33 -9.31 11.99 -21.45
CA ASP A 33 -8.16 11.85 -22.33
C ASP A 33 -7.09 10.97 -21.68
N PHE A 34 -6.97 11.08 -20.36
CA PHE A 34 -5.99 10.36 -19.55
C PHE A 34 -6.64 9.59 -18.41
N ILE A 35 -6.09 8.43 -18.15
CA ILE A 35 -6.40 7.63 -16.96
C ILE A 35 -5.09 7.27 -16.24
N VAL A 36 -5.05 7.51 -14.95
CA VAL A 36 -3.99 7.00 -14.07
C VAL A 36 -4.59 5.96 -13.13
N VAL A 37 -4.24 4.70 -13.32
CA VAL A 37 -4.75 3.60 -12.50
C VAL A 37 -3.86 3.41 -11.27
N CYS A 38 -4.42 3.73 -10.08
CA CYS A 38 -3.75 3.66 -8.77
C CYS A 38 -4.45 2.67 -7.83
N SER A 39 -5.04 1.59 -8.36
CA SER A 39 -5.98 0.73 -7.63
C SER A 39 -5.34 -0.47 -6.92
N ALA A 40 -4.02 -0.45 -6.72
CA ALA A 40 -3.27 -1.53 -6.04
C ALA A 40 -3.62 -2.92 -6.62
N LEU A 41 -4.04 -3.88 -5.79
CA LEU A 41 -4.38 -5.24 -6.25
C LEU A 41 -5.51 -5.30 -7.27
N ASN A 42 -6.41 -4.30 -7.29
CA ASN A 42 -7.50 -4.24 -8.27
C ASN A 42 -7.04 -3.75 -9.66
N THR A 43 -5.79 -3.34 -9.83
CA THR A 43 -5.24 -2.88 -11.12
C THR A 43 -5.34 -3.96 -12.19
N GLU A 44 -5.00 -5.21 -11.85
CA GLU A 44 -5.08 -6.35 -12.76
C GLU A 44 -6.49 -6.51 -13.34
N LYS A 45 -7.50 -6.57 -12.46
CA LYS A 45 -8.91 -6.73 -12.84
C LYS A 45 -9.42 -5.62 -13.77
N LEU A 46 -8.94 -4.38 -13.59
CA LEU A 46 -9.34 -3.25 -14.43
C LEU A 46 -8.67 -3.25 -15.80
N LEU A 47 -7.46 -3.79 -15.90
CA LEU A 47 -6.63 -3.69 -17.10
C LEU A 47 -6.63 -4.97 -17.95
N GLU A 48 -6.95 -6.13 -17.38
CA GLU A 48 -7.06 -7.39 -18.11
C GLU A 48 -8.03 -7.31 -19.31
N PRO A 49 -9.23 -6.69 -19.20
CA PRO A 49 -10.14 -6.54 -20.35
C PRO A 49 -9.59 -5.66 -21.48
N LEU A 50 -8.56 -4.88 -21.22
CA LEU A 50 -7.83 -4.07 -22.20
C LEU A 50 -6.66 -4.82 -22.85
N GLY A 51 -6.38 -6.04 -22.38
CA GLY A 51 -5.28 -6.89 -22.86
C GLY A 51 -3.96 -6.66 -22.11
N HIS A 52 -3.94 -5.87 -21.04
CA HIS A 52 -2.75 -5.65 -20.21
C HIS A 52 -2.69 -6.63 -19.05
N LYS A 53 -1.61 -7.39 -19.00
CA LYS A 53 -1.34 -8.32 -17.90
C LYS A 53 -0.44 -7.66 -16.86
N ILE A 54 -0.99 -7.37 -15.69
CA ILE A 54 -0.27 -6.81 -14.55
C ILE A 54 -0.28 -7.84 -13.43
N SER A 55 0.90 -8.32 -13.04
CA SER A 55 1.02 -9.38 -12.04
C SER A 55 1.39 -8.77 -10.69
N LEU A 56 0.43 -8.76 -9.76
CA LEU A 56 0.59 -8.27 -8.40
C LEU A 56 0.26 -9.37 -7.40
N GLU A 57 1.02 -9.42 -6.32
CA GLU A 57 0.74 -10.33 -5.21
C GLU A 57 0.37 -9.57 -3.93
N PRO A 58 -0.57 -10.09 -3.16
CA PRO A 58 -0.94 -9.53 -1.87
C PRO A 58 0.11 -9.89 -0.82
N ILE A 59 0.59 -8.86 -0.10
CA ILE A 59 1.48 -9.03 1.05
C ILE A 59 0.85 -8.34 2.25
N LEU A 60 0.34 -9.15 3.16
CA LEU A 60 -0.27 -8.67 4.40
C LEU A 60 0.81 -8.23 5.40
N GLY A 61 0.48 -7.27 6.22
CA GLY A 61 1.29 -6.88 7.36
C GLY A 61 0.43 -6.55 8.56
N GLN A 62 0.72 -7.18 9.69
CA GLN A 62 0.06 -6.93 10.96
C GLN A 62 0.88 -5.95 11.80
N VAL A 63 0.20 -5.08 12.51
CA VAL A 63 0.78 -4.07 13.40
C VAL A 63 0.01 -4.10 14.72
N VAL A 64 0.71 -3.89 15.81
CA VAL A 64 0.12 -3.79 17.14
C VAL A 64 0.53 -2.50 17.83
N GLU A 65 -0.36 -1.91 18.60
CA GLU A 65 -0.05 -0.87 19.57
C GLU A 65 0.02 -1.50 20.96
N LEU A 66 1.14 -1.32 21.60
CA LEU A 66 1.46 -1.86 22.91
C LEU A 66 1.42 -0.77 23.97
N LYS A 67 0.78 -1.04 25.10
CA LYS A 67 0.90 -0.24 26.31
C LYS A 67 1.96 -0.85 27.20
N LEU A 68 3.05 -0.15 27.41
CA LEU A 68 4.14 -0.58 28.26
C LEU A 68 3.75 -0.43 29.73
N LYS A 69 4.15 -1.39 30.57
CA LYS A 69 3.83 -1.40 32.00
C LYS A 69 4.48 -0.23 32.72
N ASN A 70 5.72 0.09 32.38
CA ASN A 70 6.48 1.18 33.01
C ASN A 70 6.65 2.35 32.02
N LYS A 71 6.48 3.58 32.49
CA LYS A 71 6.88 4.77 31.74
C LYS A 71 8.40 4.77 31.63
N ASN A 72 8.91 4.67 30.41
CA ASN A 72 10.33 4.83 30.19
C ASN A 72 10.65 6.35 30.15
N SER A 73 11.42 6.85 31.09
CA SER A 73 11.84 8.26 31.17
C SER A 73 12.75 8.67 29.99
N ASN A 74 13.29 7.69 29.27
CA ASN A 74 14.23 7.94 28.17
C ASN A 74 13.58 7.98 26.77
N TRP A 75 12.24 7.97 26.66
CA TRP A 75 11.55 8.05 25.36
C TRP A 75 11.97 9.26 24.52
N ASN A 76 12.31 10.39 25.16
CA ASN A 76 12.76 11.59 24.43
C ASN A 76 14.12 11.40 23.72
N LYS A 77 14.85 10.35 24.08
CA LYS A 77 16.14 9.98 23.45
C LYS A 77 15.99 8.89 22.39
N TRP A 78 14.80 8.33 22.21
CA TRP A 78 14.57 7.32 21.21
C TRP A 78 14.55 7.93 19.81
N PRO A 79 15.05 7.24 18.79
CA PRO A 79 14.86 7.65 17.41
C PRO A 79 13.36 7.60 17.06
N ALA A 80 12.96 8.35 16.04
CA ALA A 80 11.57 8.33 15.55
C ALA A 80 11.12 6.90 15.18
N ILE A 81 12.02 6.10 14.64
CA ILE A 81 11.82 4.69 14.31
C ILE A 81 13.08 3.93 14.69
N LEU A 82 12.91 2.84 15.44
CA LEU A 82 13.94 1.85 15.70
C LEU A 82 13.60 0.60 14.88
N ASN A 83 14.52 0.14 14.03
CA ASN A 83 14.37 -1.12 13.33
C ASN A 83 15.28 -2.18 13.98
N TYR A 84 14.70 -3.31 14.36
CA TYR A 84 15.44 -4.45 14.88
C TYR A 84 14.77 -5.74 14.39
N GLN A 85 15.56 -6.66 13.83
CA GLN A 85 15.09 -7.91 13.22
C GLN A 85 13.95 -7.71 12.21
N SER A 86 14.05 -6.69 11.36
CA SER A 86 13.03 -6.29 10.38
C SER A 86 11.69 -5.82 10.97
N ILE A 87 11.61 -5.67 12.28
CA ILE A 87 10.46 -5.12 12.99
C ILE A 87 10.74 -3.65 13.30
N ASN A 88 9.79 -2.78 13.00
CA ASN A 88 9.85 -1.38 13.36
C ASN A 88 9.19 -1.15 14.72
N PHE A 89 9.85 -0.36 15.54
CA PHE A 89 9.34 0.12 16.82
C PHE A 89 9.22 1.64 16.74
N ILE A 90 8.02 2.15 16.92
CA ILE A 90 7.71 3.56 16.81
C ILE A 90 7.13 4.02 18.14
N HIS A 91 7.82 4.93 18.80
CA HIS A 91 7.28 5.58 19.98
C HIS A 91 6.13 6.51 19.56
N HIS A 92 4.92 6.24 20.06
CA HIS A 92 3.72 6.99 19.66
C HIS A 92 3.35 8.06 20.68
N ARG A 93 3.31 7.70 21.95
CA ARG A 93 3.03 8.60 23.09
C ARG A 93 3.53 7.95 24.38
N SER A 94 3.50 8.70 25.47
CA SER A 94 3.97 8.22 26.77
C SER A 94 3.46 6.82 27.08
N SER A 95 4.37 5.86 27.24
CA SER A 95 4.13 4.42 27.46
C SER A 95 3.42 3.65 26.32
N HIS A 96 3.29 4.22 25.14
CA HIS A 96 2.72 3.53 23.97
C HIS A 96 3.76 3.32 22.88
N LEU A 97 3.80 2.12 22.35
CA LEU A 97 4.74 1.69 21.32
C LEU A 97 3.98 1.01 20.19
N ILE A 98 4.19 1.46 18.97
CA ILE A 98 3.72 0.75 17.77
C ILE A 98 4.82 -0.21 17.35
N MET A 99 4.45 -1.48 17.15
CA MET A 99 5.35 -2.55 16.72
C MET A 99 4.81 -3.20 15.46
N GLY A 100 5.65 -3.33 14.43
CA GLY A 100 5.25 -3.91 13.15
C GLY A 100 6.27 -3.63 12.05
N ALA A 101 6.02 -4.17 10.89
CA ALA A 101 4.88 -5.02 10.54
C ALA A 101 5.39 -6.40 10.15
N THR A 102 4.51 -7.38 10.28
CA THR A 102 4.76 -8.70 9.67
C THR A 102 4.84 -8.61 8.15
N ILE A 103 5.35 -9.64 7.51
CA ILE A 103 5.42 -9.78 6.05
C ILE A 103 4.87 -11.17 5.72
N GLU A 104 3.62 -11.21 5.31
CA GLU A 104 2.87 -12.44 5.12
C GLU A 104 2.35 -12.52 3.67
N SER A 105 2.51 -13.66 3.03
CA SER A 105 1.93 -13.88 1.70
C SER A 105 0.41 -14.07 1.82
N GLY A 106 -0.35 -13.37 0.99
CA GLY A 106 -1.80 -13.48 0.99
C GLY A 106 -2.52 -12.31 1.66
N VAL A 107 -3.78 -12.54 2.00
CA VAL A 107 -4.70 -11.54 2.53
C VAL A 107 -5.21 -11.85 3.95
N GLU A 108 -5.03 -13.08 4.40
CA GLU A 108 -5.48 -13.53 5.72
C GLU A 108 -4.36 -13.42 6.75
N PRO A 109 -4.61 -12.80 7.92
CA PRO A 109 -3.60 -12.62 8.95
C PRO A 109 -3.25 -13.93 9.65
N SER A 110 -1.94 -14.21 9.76
CA SER A 110 -1.41 -15.38 10.46
C SER A 110 -1.20 -15.07 11.95
N LEU A 111 -1.81 -15.87 12.81
CA LEU A 111 -1.57 -15.79 14.25
C LEU A 111 -0.13 -16.17 14.60
N LEU A 112 0.47 -17.13 13.89
CA LEU A 112 1.85 -17.56 14.13
C LEU A 112 2.85 -16.45 13.80
N ASP A 113 2.66 -15.74 12.68
CA ASP A 113 3.53 -14.63 12.30
C ASP A 113 3.40 -13.46 13.28
N LYS A 114 2.18 -13.16 13.74
CA LYS A 114 1.97 -12.16 14.80
C LYS A 114 2.67 -12.56 16.11
N GLN A 115 2.57 -13.81 16.51
CA GLN A 115 3.25 -14.29 17.69
C GLN A 115 4.78 -14.26 17.54
N ALA A 116 5.31 -14.70 16.39
CA ALA A 116 6.73 -14.63 16.10
C ALA A 116 7.26 -13.19 16.16
N MET A 117 6.50 -12.23 15.62
CA MET A 117 6.81 -10.80 15.73
C MET A 117 6.84 -10.35 17.19
N LEU A 118 5.80 -10.63 17.98
CA LEU A 118 5.69 -10.21 19.39
C LEU A 118 6.79 -10.83 20.26
N LEU A 119 7.12 -12.08 20.02
CA LEU A 119 8.18 -12.79 20.73
C LEU A 119 9.57 -12.48 20.16
N MET A 120 9.66 -11.75 19.04
CA MET A 120 10.93 -11.48 18.35
C MET A 120 11.75 -12.76 18.18
N ASN A 121 11.11 -13.83 17.70
CA ASN A 121 11.71 -15.17 17.60
C ASN A 121 12.37 -15.65 18.91
N ASN A 122 11.68 -15.46 20.03
CA ASN A 122 12.10 -15.80 21.39
C ASN A 122 13.25 -14.95 21.97
N THR A 123 13.54 -13.81 21.37
CA THR A 123 14.54 -12.85 21.90
C THR A 123 13.89 -11.60 22.51
N SER A 124 12.58 -11.59 22.66
CA SER A 124 11.83 -10.44 23.16
C SER A 124 12.26 -10.05 24.58
N PRO A 125 12.61 -8.76 24.83
CA PRO A 125 12.99 -8.33 26.15
C PRO A 125 11.77 -8.34 27.11
N GLU A 126 12.06 -8.47 28.40
CA GLU A 126 11.03 -8.59 29.44
C GLU A 126 10.03 -7.43 29.45
N TRP A 127 10.47 -6.20 29.19
CA TRP A 127 9.59 -5.03 29.13
C TRP A 127 8.57 -5.10 27.99
N LEU A 128 8.91 -5.81 26.90
CA LEU A 128 8.02 -6.01 25.76
C LEU A 128 7.03 -7.15 26.05
N THR A 129 7.50 -8.29 26.58
CA THR A 129 6.64 -9.43 26.93
C THR A 129 5.62 -9.09 28.03
N LYS A 130 5.95 -8.15 28.92
CA LYS A 130 5.04 -7.63 29.95
C LYS A 130 4.11 -6.51 29.47
N SER A 131 4.20 -6.10 28.21
CA SER A 131 3.30 -5.10 27.63
C SER A 131 1.92 -5.66 27.34
N LYS A 132 0.93 -4.76 27.19
CA LYS A 132 -0.43 -5.13 26.83
C LYS A 132 -0.75 -4.62 25.42
N ILE A 133 -1.23 -5.49 24.54
CA ILE A 133 -1.79 -5.08 23.27
C ILE A 133 -3.08 -4.30 23.54
N ILE A 134 -3.19 -3.08 23.01
CA ILE A 134 -4.36 -2.21 23.16
C ILE A 134 -5.08 -1.98 21.85
N HIS A 135 -4.34 -1.99 20.73
CA HIS A 135 -4.90 -1.96 19.39
C HIS A 135 -4.10 -2.90 18.47
N GLU A 136 -4.80 -3.47 17.50
CA GLU A 136 -4.18 -4.22 16.42
C GLU A 136 -4.90 -3.93 15.10
N TRP A 137 -4.14 -3.90 14.02
CA TRP A 137 -4.66 -3.75 12.66
C TRP A 137 -3.76 -4.44 11.65
N ASN A 138 -4.28 -4.65 10.48
CA ASN A 138 -3.52 -5.18 9.36
C ASN A 138 -3.84 -4.41 8.08
N GLY A 139 -3.02 -4.61 7.07
CA GLY A 139 -3.23 -4.07 5.74
C GLY A 139 -2.51 -4.90 4.69
N VAL A 140 -3.10 -4.96 3.50
CA VAL A 140 -2.55 -5.72 2.39
C VAL A 140 -1.88 -4.77 1.40
N ARG A 141 -0.63 -5.05 1.09
CA ARG A 141 0.19 -4.31 0.14
C ARG A 141 0.22 -5.04 -1.19
N ALA A 142 0.17 -4.30 -2.28
CA ALA A 142 0.38 -4.85 -3.61
C ALA A 142 1.89 -4.87 -3.91
N ARG A 143 2.45 -6.05 -4.18
CA ARG A 143 3.85 -6.22 -4.61
C ARG A 143 3.88 -6.72 -6.05
N PRO A 144 4.64 -6.09 -6.98
CA PRO A 144 4.87 -6.66 -8.29
C PRO A 144 5.58 -8.03 -8.17
N LYS A 145 5.14 -9.02 -8.97
CA LYS A 145 5.77 -10.35 -8.97
C LYS A 145 7.02 -10.38 -9.81
N ASP A 146 6.93 -9.82 -11.00
CA ASP A 146 7.93 -10.05 -12.07
C ASP A 146 8.79 -8.81 -12.33
N GLU A 147 8.54 -7.72 -11.62
CA GLU A 147 9.20 -6.43 -11.83
C GLU A 147 9.51 -5.72 -10.50
N PRO A 148 10.49 -4.79 -10.49
CA PRO A 148 10.75 -3.96 -9.32
C PRO A 148 9.54 -3.07 -8.94
N ALA A 149 9.36 -2.83 -7.65
CA ALA A 149 8.39 -1.84 -7.16
C ALA A 149 8.99 -0.42 -7.22
N PRO A 150 8.19 0.61 -7.58
CA PRO A 150 6.79 0.58 -7.98
C PRO A 150 6.61 0.25 -9.47
N LEU A 151 5.38 -0.15 -9.85
CA LEU A 151 4.98 -0.17 -11.26
C LEU A 151 4.52 1.23 -11.68
N LEU A 152 5.37 1.92 -12.43
CA LEU A 152 5.14 3.25 -12.94
C LEU A 152 5.36 3.22 -14.45
N LYS A 153 4.27 3.14 -15.23
CA LYS A 153 4.32 2.91 -16.68
C LYS A 153 3.22 3.63 -17.43
N GLU A 154 3.48 4.01 -18.65
CA GLU A 154 2.49 4.28 -19.66
C GLU A 154 2.26 3.00 -20.46
N LEU A 155 1.05 2.45 -20.42
CA LEU A 155 0.69 1.22 -21.11
C LEU A 155 0.24 1.46 -22.54
N GLU A 156 -0.51 2.55 -22.72
CA GLU A 156 -0.99 3.07 -23.99
C GLU A 156 -1.07 4.59 -23.89
N LYS A 157 -1.20 5.27 -25.02
CA LYS A 157 -1.41 6.72 -25.04
C LYS A 157 -2.57 7.13 -24.14
N GLY A 158 -2.27 7.89 -23.09
CA GLY A 158 -3.24 8.34 -22.11
C GLY A 158 -3.68 7.31 -21.06
N LEU A 159 -3.08 6.10 -21.04
CA LEU A 159 -3.32 5.09 -20.00
C LEU A 159 -2.04 4.84 -19.21
N LEU A 160 -1.99 5.37 -18.00
CA LEU A 160 -0.85 5.23 -17.10
C LEU A 160 -1.21 4.36 -15.89
N ILE A 161 -0.22 3.66 -15.35
CA ILE A 161 -0.33 2.97 -14.05
C ILE A 161 0.65 3.55 -13.05
N ASN A 162 0.18 3.65 -11.81
CA ASN A 162 0.97 4.02 -10.65
C ASN A 162 0.54 3.12 -9.48
N THR A 163 1.15 1.95 -9.37
CA THR A 163 0.71 0.89 -8.47
C THR A 163 1.89 0.05 -7.97
N GLY A 164 1.62 -0.95 -7.14
CA GLY A 164 2.64 -1.90 -6.73
C GLY A 164 3.78 -1.30 -5.91
N HIS A 165 3.54 -0.26 -5.13
CA HIS A 165 4.57 0.44 -4.34
C HIS A 165 5.12 -0.41 -3.19
N TYR A 166 4.44 -1.48 -2.82
CA TYR A 166 4.80 -2.36 -1.72
C TYR A 166 4.99 -1.60 -0.40
N ARG A 167 6.24 -1.45 0.08
CA ARG A 167 6.55 -0.82 1.38
C ARG A 167 6.90 0.67 1.27
N ASN A 168 7.12 1.18 0.07
CA ASN A 168 7.70 2.50 -0.17
C ASN A 168 6.71 3.53 -0.72
N GLY A 169 5.39 3.26 -0.64
CA GLY A 169 4.38 4.11 -1.28
C GLY A 169 4.43 5.58 -0.85
N ILE A 170 4.51 5.85 0.44
CA ILE A 170 4.57 7.23 0.96
C ILE A 170 5.86 7.93 0.51
N LEU A 171 6.99 7.23 0.59
CA LEU A 171 8.29 7.77 0.22
C LEU A 171 8.38 8.11 -1.28
N LEU A 172 7.82 7.26 -2.13
CA LEU A 172 7.89 7.39 -3.59
C LEU A 172 6.77 8.24 -4.19
N ALA A 173 5.71 8.55 -3.44
CA ALA A 173 4.56 9.28 -3.95
C ALA A 173 4.91 10.60 -4.66
N PRO A 174 5.81 11.47 -4.14
CA PRO A 174 6.18 12.71 -4.82
C PRO A 174 6.81 12.46 -6.19
N TYR A 175 7.79 11.56 -6.27
CA TYR A 175 8.45 11.19 -7.52
C TYR A 175 7.47 10.61 -8.55
N CYS A 176 6.59 9.69 -8.10
CA CYS A 176 5.60 9.09 -8.99
C CYS A 176 4.60 10.13 -9.53
N ALA A 177 4.20 11.09 -8.69
CA ALA A 177 3.30 12.17 -9.11
C ALA A 177 3.97 13.10 -10.13
N GLU A 178 5.24 13.44 -9.95
CA GLU A 178 6.01 14.25 -10.89
C GLU A 178 6.15 13.54 -12.24
N TRP A 179 6.52 12.27 -12.24
CA TRP A 179 6.62 11.46 -13.46
C TRP A 179 5.29 11.42 -14.24
N ILE A 180 4.16 11.21 -13.55
CA ILE A 180 2.83 11.22 -14.17
C ILE A 180 2.53 12.60 -14.77
N GLY A 181 2.84 13.67 -14.02
CA GLY A 181 2.65 15.05 -14.51
C GLY A 181 3.42 15.32 -15.78
N MET A 182 4.69 14.90 -15.86
CA MET A 182 5.50 15.00 -17.08
C MET A 182 4.84 14.24 -18.24
N LYS A 183 4.43 12.99 -18.03
CA LYS A 183 3.78 12.18 -19.07
C LYS A 183 2.47 12.75 -19.62
N ILE A 184 1.71 13.44 -18.80
CA ILE A 184 0.46 14.09 -19.20
C ILE A 184 0.76 15.37 -19.99
N ASN A 185 1.78 16.13 -19.61
CA ASN A 185 2.13 17.40 -20.25
C ASN A 185 2.87 17.22 -21.57
N ASP A 186 3.55 16.09 -21.78
CA ASP A 186 4.34 15.80 -23.00
C ASP A 186 3.48 15.26 -24.16
N GLN A 187 2.15 15.13 -23.99
CA GLN A 187 1.18 14.62 -24.99
C GLN A 187 0.21 15.69 -25.46
#